data_e6dc2fe0174fc08cfbe4f407373b0231
#
_entry.id   e6dc2fe0174fc08cfbe4f407373b0231
#
_cell.length_a   1.000
_cell.length_b   1.000
_cell.length_c   1.000
_cell.angle_alpha   90.00
_cell.angle_beta   90.00
_cell.angle_gamma   90.00
#
_symmetry.space_group_name_H-M   'P 1'
#
loop_
_entity.id
_entity.type
_entity.pdbx_description
1 polymer ?
#
loop_
_entity_poly.entity_id
_entity_poly.type
_entity_poly.pdbx_seq_one_letter_code
_entity_poly.pdbx_strand_id
1 'polypeptide(L)'
;PEFGAASQLEKIDMLDFADFVAINKFDRKGADDALRDVRKQYQRNHEAFSQSPEEMPVFGTMAARFNDDGLTALYQALAPKLNALGLKLKKGKLPLVTVRQSSNQRAIVPAQRVRYLAEIAEAVRAYHAHTAEQATIARQRQSLRISKTLFQACGKAAGDFDDLIAQKDGQLDARAHKLLDMWPKTVELYAQDEYVVKIRDKEIRTRLTNSSLSGTHIRKVSLPTYTDDGEVLRFLMKENIPGSFPFTAGVFAFKRENEDPTRMFAGEGDAFRTN
;
A
#
# COMPACT_ATOMS: atom_id res chain seq x y z
N PRO A 1 12.09 7.29 -27.47
CA PRO A 1 12.21 8.51 -28.28
C PRO A 1 13.23 9.52 -27.76
N GLU A 2 13.76 9.35 -26.54
CA GLU A 2 14.73 10.29 -25.94
C GLU A 2 16.13 10.21 -26.59
N PHE A 3 16.42 9.13 -27.31
CA PHE A 3 17.72 8.86 -27.95
C PHE A 3 17.51 8.59 -29.42
N GLY A 4 17.90 9.50 -30.27
CA GLY A 4 18.07 9.11 -31.65
C GLY A 4 17.89 10.25 -32.65
N ALA A 5 19.00 10.91 -32.99
CA ALA A 5 19.13 11.42 -34.35
C ALA A 5 19.19 10.23 -35.32
N ALA A 6 18.58 10.36 -36.49
CA ALA A 6 18.56 9.32 -37.53
C ALA A 6 19.97 8.75 -37.83
N SER A 7 21.00 9.57 -37.74
CA SER A 7 22.41 9.17 -37.91
C SER A 7 22.94 8.23 -36.82
N GLN A 8 22.31 8.13 -35.66
CA GLN A 8 22.68 7.16 -34.61
C GLN A 8 22.03 5.80 -34.86
N LEU A 9 20.89 5.75 -35.53
CA LEU A 9 20.21 4.49 -35.88
C LEU A 9 20.97 3.69 -36.93
N GLU A 10 21.73 4.37 -37.82
CA GLU A 10 22.59 3.71 -38.80
C GLU A 10 23.76 2.96 -38.20
N LYS A 11 24.14 3.29 -36.96
CA LYS A 11 25.24 2.65 -36.22
C LYS A 11 24.78 1.55 -35.26
N ILE A 12 23.47 1.28 -35.21
CA ILE A 12 22.92 0.27 -34.29
C ILE A 12 22.69 -1.03 -35.07
N ASP A 13 23.71 -1.87 -35.10
CA ASP A 13 23.66 -3.22 -35.69
C ASP A 13 22.58 -4.12 -35.05
N MET A 14 22.03 -3.71 -33.89
CA MET A 14 20.96 -4.46 -33.24
C MET A 14 19.68 -4.57 -34.08
N LEU A 15 19.41 -3.63 -34.97
CA LEU A 15 18.25 -3.70 -35.86
C LEU A 15 18.35 -4.84 -36.88
N ASP A 16 19.55 -5.27 -37.23
CA ASP A 16 19.80 -6.37 -38.15
C ASP A 16 19.40 -7.72 -37.57
N PHE A 17 19.47 -7.84 -36.25
CA PHE A 17 19.17 -9.08 -35.51
C PHE A 17 17.81 -9.04 -34.80
N ALA A 18 17.16 -7.88 -34.75
CA ALA A 18 15.91 -7.72 -34.04
C ALA A 18 14.73 -8.25 -34.83
N ASP A 19 14.00 -9.20 -34.28
CA ASP A 19 12.72 -9.66 -34.84
C ASP A 19 11.57 -8.66 -34.60
N PHE A 20 11.63 -7.95 -33.48
CA PHE A 20 10.65 -6.93 -33.10
C PHE A 20 11.36 -5.76 -32.43
N VAL A 21 10.87 -4.56 -32.68
CA VAL A 21 11.39 -3.33 -32.07
C VAL A 21 10.26 -2.61 -31.32
N ALA A 22 10.50 -2.29 -30.05
CA ALA A 22 9.56 -1.50 -29.23
C ALA A 22 10.14 -0.12 -28.94
N ILE A 23 9.46 0.92 -29.39
CA ILE A 23 9.76 2.31 -29.05
C ILE A 23 8.93 2.67 -27.83
N ASN A 24 9.54 2.56 -26.66
CA ASN A 24 8.86 2.85 -25.39
C ASN A 24 8.79 4.37 -25.13
N LYS A 25 7.96 4.76 -24.15
CA LYS A 25 7.67 6.15 -23.82
C LYS A 25 7.07 6.91 -25.01
N PHE A 26 6.10 6.28 -25.68
CA PHE A 26 5.50 6.82 -26.89
C PHE A 26 4.67 8.09 -26.65
N ASP A 27 4.45 8.47 -25.40
CA ASP A 27 3.86 9.75 -24.95
C ASP A 27 4.81 10.94 -25.04
N ARG A 28 6.09 10.72 -25.35
CA ARG A 28 7.08 11.79 -25.42
C ARG A 28 7.09 12.47 -26.78
N LYS A 29 7.42 13.78 -26.76
CA LYS A 29 7.60 14.57 -27.99
C LYS A 29 8.65 13.89 -28.90
N GLY A 30 8.35 13.77 -30.18
CA GLY A 30 9.22 13.12 -31.18
C GLY A 30 9.07 11.60 -31.26
N ALA A 31 8.08 10.99 -30.57
CA ALA A 31 7.84 9.56 -30.62
C ALA A 31 7.41 9.08 -32.01
N ASP A 32 6.54 9.82 -32.69
CA ASP A 32 6.10 9.51 -34.05
C ASP A 32 7.23 9.61 -35.05
N ASP A 33 8.10 10.61 -34.92
CA ASP A 33 9.30 10.75 -35.78
C ASP A 33 10.25 9.57 -35.55
N ALA A 34 10.50 9.21 -34.31
CA ALA A 34 11.32 8.05 -33.95
C ALA A 34 10.76 6.75 -34.53
N LEU A 35 9.42 6.56 -34.45
CA LEU A 35 8.74 5.38 -35.01
C LEU A 35 8.93 5.31 -36.54
N ARG A 36 8.73 6.43 -37.25
CA ARG A 36 8.92 6.54 -38.68
C ARG A 36 10.36 6.24 -39.09
N ASP A 37 11.33 6.83 -38.39
CA ASP A 37 12.75 6.71 -38.73
C ASP A 37 13.27 5.30 -38.46
N VAL A 38 12.88 4.67 -37.33
CA VAL A 38 13.23 3.29 -37.03
C VAL A 38 12.59 2.30 -38.00
N ARG A 39 11.34 2.52 -38.44
CA ARG A 39 10.67 1.69 -39.44
C ARG A 39 11.42 1.73 -40.79
N LYS A 40 11.83 2.93 -41.23
CA LYS A 40 12.62 3.08 -42.45
C LYS A 40 13.97 2.43 -42.35
N GLN A 41 14.63 2.57 -41.21
CA GLN A 41 15.94 1.95 -41.02
C GLN A 41 15.83 0.42 -40.94
N TYR A 42 14.83 -0.13 -40.23
CA TYR A 42 14.56 -1.57 -40.20
C TYR A 42 14.30 -2.12 -41.60
N GLN A 43 13.48 -1.42 -42.43
CA GLN A 43 13.21 -1.78 -43.81
C GLN A 43 14.48 -1.85 -44.66
N ARG A 44 15.39 -0.88 -44.48
CA ARG A 44 16.68 -0.85 -45.22
C ARG A 44 17.60 -2.01 -44.77
N ASN A 45 17.74 -2.23 -43.46
CA ASN A 45 18.63 -3.25 -42.92
C ASN A 45 18.20 -4.66 -43.37
N HIS A 46 16.91 -4.89 -43.48
CA HIS A 46 16.33 -6.17 -43.89
C HIS A 46 16.01 -6.26 -45.39
N GLU A 47 16.41 -5.27 -46.18
CA GLU A 47 16.14 -5.17 -47.66
C GLU A 47 14.65 -5.37 -48.04
N ALA A 48 13.73 -5.04 -47.11
CA ALA A 48 12.30 -5.30 -47.22
C ALA A 48 11.58 -4.21 -48.05
N PHE A 49 12.13 -3.78 -49.18
CA PHE A 49 11.61 -2.68 -50.01
C PHE A 49 10.28 -2.97 -50.70
N SER A 50 9.87 -4.21 -50.75
CA SER A 50 8.56 -4.61 -51.26
C SER A 50 7.40 -4.37 -50.30
N GLN A 51 7.69 -4.12 -49.03
CA GLN A 51 6.71 -3.88 -47.97
C GLN A 51 6.71 -2.40 -47.58
N SER A 52 5.58 -1.89 -47.09
CA SER A 52 5.55 -0.52 -46.59
C SER A 52 6.26 -0.36 -45.25
N PRO A 53 6.85 0.79 -44.92
CA PRO A 53 7.46 1.01 -43.58
C PRO A 53 6.51 0.77 -42.43
N GLU A 54 5.19 0.97 -42.61
CA GLU A 54 4.15 0.74 -41.61
C GLU A 54 3.97 -0.75 -41.27
N GLU A 55 4.37 -1.63 -42.20
CA GLU A 55 4.30 -3.09 -42.01
C GLU A 55 5.49 -3.65 -41.24
N MET A 56 6.54 -2.87 -41.05
CA MET A 56 7.71 -3.30 -40.30
C MET A 56 7.34 -3.64 -38.83
N PRO A 57 8.02 -4.62 -38.21
CA PRO A 57 7.69 -5.09 -36.85
C PRO A 57 8.20 -4.11 -35.77
N VAL A 58 7.87 -2.84 -35.93
CA VAL A 58 8.24 -1.75 -35.03
C VAL A 58 6.98 -1.19 -34.37
N PHE A 59 6.93 -1.21 -33.04
CA PHE A 59 5.78 -0.87 -32.23
C PHE A 59 6.07 0.33 -31.33
N GLY A 60 5.12 1.26 -31.24
CA GLY A 60 5.16 2.34 -30.26
C GLY A 60 4.43 1.91 -28.98
N THR A 61 5.10 1.94 -27.83
CA THR A 61 4.58 1.42 -26.58
C THR A 61 4.68 2.42 -25.43
N MET A 62 3.76 2.35 -24.48
CA MET A 62 3.82 3.07 -23.21
C MET A 62 3.77 2.09 -22.04
N ALA A 63 4.89 1.49 -21.71
CA ALA A 63 4.98 0.49 -20.63
C ALA A 63 4.54 1.03 -19.25
N ALA A 64 4.57 2.34 -19.05
CA ALA A 64 4.09 2.99 -17.84
C ALA A 64 2.56 3.08 -17.75
N ARG A 65 1.84 2.80 -18.84
CA ARG A 65 0.38 2.81 -18.87
C ARG A 65 -0.19 1.41 -18.71
N PHE A 66 -1.16 1.30 -17.81
CA PHE A 66 -1.95 0.09 -17.73
C PHE A 66 -2.85 -0.06 -18.96
N ASN A 67 -2.88 -1.27 -19.53
CA ASN A 67 -3.70 -1.61 -20.71
C ASN A 67 -3.39 -0.76 -21.96
N ASP A 68 -2.11 -0.57 -22.24
CA ASP A 68 -1.65 0.10 -23.46
C ASP A 68 -1.89 -0.77 -24.69
N ASP A 69 -2.56 -0.21 -25.70
CA ASP A 69 -2.87 -0.92 -26.95
C ASP A 69 -1.63 -1.18 -27.81
N GLY A 70 -0.63 -0.31 -27.78
CA GLY A 70 0.66 -0.52 -28.43
C GLY A 70 1.43 -1.70 -27.82
N LEU A 71 1.40 -1.83 -26.50
CA LEU A 71 2.01 -2.98 -25.80
C LEU A 71 1.22 -4.28 -26.11
N THR A 72 -0.10 -4.20 -26.17
CA THR A 72 -0.96 -5.34 -26.53
C THR A 72 -0.68 -5.79 -27.97
N ALA A 73 -0.50 -4.85 -28.90
CA ALA A 73 -0.15 -5.15 -30.30
C ALA A 73 1.20 -5.87 -30.40
N LEU A 74 2.21 -5.39 -29.68
CA LEU A 74 3.52 -6.05 -29.60
C LEU A 74 3.39 -7.49 -29.08
N TYR A 75 2.64 -7.69 -27.97
CA TYR A 75 2.39 -9.01 -27.42
C TYR A 75 1.70 -9.95 -28.41
N GLN A 76 0.67 -9.44 -29.12
CA GLN A 76 -0.06 -10.22 -30.13
C GLN A 76 0.78 -10.57 -31.36
N ALA A 77 1.76 -9.74 -31.72
CA ALA A 77 2.73 -10.05 -32.78
C ALA A 77 3.80 -11.05 -32.31
N LEU A 78 4.23 -10.95 -31.05
CA LEU A 78 5.27 -11.82 -30.47
C LEU A 78 4.73 -13.26 -30.21
N ALA A 79 3.49 -13.40 -29.75
CA ALA A 79 2.91 -14.67 -29.33
C ALA A 79 2.94 -15.78 -30.41
N PRO A 80 2.59 -15.53 -31.69
CA PRO A 80 2.69 -16.54 -32.75
C PRO A 80 4.13 -17.01 -32.97
N LYS A 81 5.12 -16.11 -32.92
CA LYS A 81 6.52 -16.46 -33.10
C LYS A 81 7.05 -17.32 -31.95
N LEU A 82 6.69 -16.99 -30.72
CA LEU A 82 7.04 -17.79 -29.55
C LEU A 82 6.37 -19.18 -29.60
N ASN A 83 5.14 -19.27 -30.09
CA ASN A 83 4.48 -20.57 -30.29
C ASN A 83 5.20 -21.43 -31.34
N ALA A 84 5.68 -20.83 -32.43
CA ALA A 84 6.47 -21.53 -33.44
C ALA A 84 7.82 -22.03 -32.88
N LEU A 85 8.39 -21.37 -31.87
CA LEU A 85 9.59 -21.79 -31.15
C LEU A 85 9.31 -22.82 -30.04
N GLY A 86 8.08 -23.30 -29.90
CA GLY A 86 7.71 -24.37 -28.96
C GLY A 86 7.07 -23.88 -27.64
N LEU A 87 6.90 -22.59 -27.43
CA LEU A 87 6.19 -22.05 -26.27
C LEU A 87 4.68 -22.17 -26.48
N LYS A 88 4.05 -23.12 -25.80
CA LYS A 88 2.60 -23.39 -25.90
C LYS A 88 1.79 -22.31 -25.14
N LEU A 89 1.65 -21.13 -25.72
CA LEU A 89 0.81 -20.07 -25.18
C LEU A 89 -0.68 -20.41 -25.41
N LYS A 90 -1.48 -20.31 -24.35
CA LYS A 90 -2.94 -20.38 -24.46
C LYS A 90 -3.47 -19.10 -25.09
N LYS A 91 -4.59 -19.20 -25.82
CA LYS A 91 -5.28 -18.03 -26.40
C LYS A 91 -5.63 -17.05 -25.27
N GLY A 92 -5.10 -15.84 -25.34
CA GLY A 92 -5.37 -14.78 -24.36
C GLY A 92 -6.80 -14.25 -24.45
N LYS A 93 -7.24 -13.56 -23.39
CA LYS A 93 -8.56 -12.89 -23.32
C LYS A 93 -8.52 -11.43 -23.87
N LEU A 94 -7.34 -10.92 -24.18
CA LEU A 94 -7.20 -9.55 -24.70
C LEU A 94 -7.86 -9.40 -26.07
N PRO A 95 -8.60 -8.33 -26.32
CA PRO A 95 -9.18 -8.06 -27.63
C PRO A 95 -8.09 -7.91 -28.69
N LEU A 96 -8.41 -8.26 -29.93
CA LEU A 96 -7.49 -8.06 -31.04
C LEU A 96 -7.29 -6.57 -31.28
N VAL A 97 -6.03 -6.15 -31.33
CA VAL A 97 -5.65 -4.76 -31.59
C VAL A 97 -5.10 -4.64 -33.01
N THR A 98 -5.59 -3.69 -33.77
CA THR A 98 -5.19 -3.45 -35.16
C THR A 98 -4.13 -2.38 -35.34
N VAL A 99 -3.88 -1.57 -34.29
CA VAL A 99 -2.88 -0.51 -34.29
C VAL A 99 -1.50 -1.07 -33.88
N ARG A 100 -0.42 -0.46 -34.36
CA ARG A 100 0.96 -0.83 -33.98
C ARG A 100 1.64 0.20 -33.07
N GLN A 101 0.89 1.18 -32.63
CA GLN A 101 1.38 2.21 -31.71
C GLN A 101 0.29 2.58 -30.72
N SER A 102 0.70 3.07 -29.58
CA SER A 102 -0.20 3.55 -28.55
C SER A 102 -1.10 4.66 -29.08
N SER A 103 -2.42 4.44 -29.04
CA SER A 103 -3.42 5.33 -29.62
C SER A 103 -3.93 6.39 -28.66
N ASN A 104 -3.36 6.53 -27.47
CA ASN A 104 -3.84 7.43 -26.40
C ASN A 104 -5.30 7.21 -26.01
N GLN A 105 -5.85 6.02 -26.24
CA GLN A 105 -7.18 5.66 -25.74
C GLN A 105 -7.24 5.85 -24.23
N ARG A 106 -8.43 6.13 -23.71
CA ARG A 106 -8.65 6.43 -22.28
C ARG A 106 -8.06 5.33 -21.41
N ALA A 107 -7.07 5.70 -20.62
CA ALA A 107 -6.53 4.79 -19.60
C ALA A 107 -7.67 4.37 -18.65
N ILE A 108 -7.81 3.08 -18.36
CA ILE A 108 -8.77 2.55 -17.36
C ILE A 108 -8.50 3.21 -16.01
N VAL A 109 -7.21 3.42 -15.68
CA VAL A 109 -6.79 4.15 -14.49
C VAL A 109 -6.40 5.57 -14.91
N PRO A 110 -7.03 6.62 -14.39
CA PRO A 110 -6.65 8.00 -14.64
C PRO A 110 -5.17 8.24 -14.31
N ALA A 111 -4.50 9.08 -15.10
CA ALA A 111 -3.07 9.38 -14.94
C ALA A 111 -2.70 9.82 -13.50
N GLN A 112 -3.62 10.51 -12.83
CA GLN A 112 -3.50 10.94 -11.44
C GLN A 112 -3.49 9.79 -10.43
N ARG A 113 -3.98 8.61 -10.80
CA ARG A 113 -4.10 7.44 -9.91
C ARG A 113 -3.22 6.25 -10.32
N VAL A 114 -2.32 6.42 -11.26
CA VAL A 114 -1.43 5.34 -11.74
C VAL A 114 -0.58 4.76 -10.59
N ARG A 115 -0.19 5.61 -9.63
CA ARG A 115 0.60 5.22 -8.46
C ARG A 115 -0.23 5.00 -7.19
N TYR A 116 -1.55 5.08 -7.26
CA TYR A 116 -2.43 5.05 -6.09
C TYR A 116 -2.17 3.85 -5.16
N LEU A 117 -2.06 2.65 -5.70
CA LEU A 117 -1.77 1.45 -4.89
C LEU A 117 -0.35 1.48 -4.31
N ALA A 118 0.62 2.03 -5.05
CA ALA A 118 1.99 2.19 -4.54
C ALA A 118 2.02 3.21 -3.40
N GLU A 119 1.31 4.32 -3.53
CA GLU A 119 1.19 5.35 -2.49
C GLU A 119 0.53 4.81 -1.21
N ILE A 120 -0.53 4.00 -1.35
CA ILE A 120 -1.14 3.31 -0.21
C ILE A 120 -0.12 2.38 0.47
N ALA A 121 0.58 1.57 -0.31
CA ALA A 121 1.57 0.63 0.23
C ALA A 121 2.74 1.36 0.91
N GLU A 122 3.21 2.46 0.34
CA GLU A 122 4.24 3.33 0.92
C GLU A 122 3.76 3.96 2.24
N ALA A 123 2.54 4.52 2.26
CA ALA A 123 1.95 5.12 3.45
C ALA A 123 1.77 4.08 4.58
N VAL A 124 1.29 2.87 4.28
CA VAL A 124 1.13 1.80 5.26
C VAL A 124 2.48 1.34 5.82
N ARG A 125 3.49 1.17 4.95
CA ARG A 125 4.85 0.79 5.39
C ARG A 125 5.49 1.87 6.27
N ALA A 126 5.35 3.14 5.88
CA ALA A 126 5.85 4.26 6.66
C ALA A 126 5.16 4.32 8.04
N TYR A 127 3.84 4.15 8.09
CA TYR A 127 3.10 4.09 9.35
C TYR A 127 3.55 2.93 10.25
N HIS A 128 3.78 1.74 9.69
CA HIS A 128 4.27 0.60 10.46
C HIS A 128 5.71 0.80 10.96
N ALA A 129 6.58 1.41 10.17
CA ALA A 129 7.94 1.75 10.58
C ALA A 129 7.93 2.77 11.72
N HIS A 130 7.14 3.83 11.57
CA HIS A 130 6.93 4.83 12.62
C HIS A 130 6.37 4.22 13.92
N THR A 131 5.39 3.32 13.81
CA THR A 131 4.86 2.60 14.99
C THR A 131 5.94 1.79 15.70
N ALA A 132 6.80 1.09 14.96
CA ALA A 132 7.89 0.30 15.53
C ALA A 132 8.94 1.18 16.24
N GLU A 133 9.25 2.34 15.64
CA GLU A 133 10.14 3.34 16.25
C GLU A 133 9.57 3.88 17.55
N GLN A 134 8.32 4.37 17.54
CA GLN A 134 7.63 4.91 18.71
C GLN A 134 7.48 3.87 19.81
N ALA A 135 7.17 2.62 19.46
CA ALA A 135 7.13 1.51 20.43
C ALA A 135 8.50 1.25 21.09
N THR A 136 9.58 1.35 20.33
CA THR A 136 10.94 1.21 20.87
C THR A 136 11.30 2.34 21.84
N ILE A 137 10.95 3.58 21.47
CA ILE A 137 11.19 4.75 22.32
C ILE A 137 10.38 4.64 23.62
N ALA A 138 9.10 4.24 23.56
CA ALA A 138 8.24 4.04 24.72
C ALA A 138 8.82 3.00 25.69
N ARG A 139 9.29 1.85 25.17
CA ARG A 139 9.97 0.80 25.94
C ARG A 139 11.24 1.31 26.62
N GLN A 140 12.09 2.03 25.88
CA GLN A 140 13.32 2.61 26.44
C GLN A 140 13.00 3.60 27.55
N ARG A 141 12.01 4.48 27.36
CA ARG A 141 11.54 5.39 28.39
C ARG A 141 11.08 4.68 29.66
N GLN A 142 10.26 3.64 29.52
CA GLN A 142 9.78 2.83 30.63
C GLN A 142 10.96 2.15 31.36
N SER A 143 11.90 1.57 30.63
CA SER A 143 13.09 0.95 31.20
C SER A 143 13.94 1.93 32.00
N LEU A 144 14.11 3.16 31.51
CA LEU A 144 14.82 4.23 32.24
C LEU A 144 14.08 4.62 33.52
N ARG A 145 12.75 4.72 33.49
CA ARG A 145 11.95 5.00 34.69
C ARG A 145 12.06 3.90 35.73
N ILE A 146 12.01 2.61 35.33
CA ILE A 146 12.19 1.49 36.18
C ILE A 146 13.61 1.49 36.79
N SER A 147 14.63 1.68 35.95
CA SER A 147 16.03 1.76 36.40
C SER A 147 16.25 2.89 37.40
N LYS A 148 15.68 4.07 37.16
CA LYS A 148 15.72 5.19 38.08
C LYS A 148 15.15 4.83 39.44
N THR A 149 13.96 4.20 39.47
CA THR A 149 13.31 3.76 40.74
C THR A 149 14.17 2.75 41.48
N LEU A 150 14.79 1.78 40.79
CA LEU A 150 15.69 0.81 41.40
C LEU A 150 16.97 1.47 41.99
N PHE A 151 17.56 2.43 41.26
CA PHE A 151 18.73 3.18 41.76
C PHE A 151 18.39 3.97 43.01
N GLN A 152 17.26 4.64 43.02
CA GLN A 152 16.77 5.40 44.19
C GLN A 152 16.51 4.47 45.38
N ALA A 153 15.91 3.29 45.15
CA ALA A 153 15.68 2.30 46.22
C ALA A 153 17.00 1.75 46.85
N CYS A 154 18.08 1.75 46.06
CA CYS A 154 19.41 1.41 46.51
C CYS A 154 20.19 2.58 47.17
N GLY A 155 19.55 3.74 47.35
CA GLY A 155 20.19 4.94 47.92
C GLY A 155 21.22 5.61 46.99
N LYS A 156 21.21 5.33 45.71
CA LYS A 156 22.10 5.91 44.70
C LYS A 156 21.52 7.14 44.06
N ALA A 157 22.38 8.09 43.66
CA ALA A 157 21.96 9.25 42.88
C ALA A 157 21.44 8.81 41.50
N ALA A 158 20.31 9.36 41.10
CA ALA A 158 19.61 8.96 39.86
C ALA A 158 19.29 10.15 38.94
N GLY A 159 20.01 11.28 39.09
CA GLY A 159 19.78 12.51 38.32
C GLY A 159 19.99 12.34 36.85
N ASP A 160 21.01 11.60 36.43
CA ASP A 160 21.31 11.38 35.00
C ASP A 160 20.19 10.67 34.22
N PHE A 161 19.34 9.93 34.94
CA PHE A 161 18.15 9.30 34.33
C PHE A 161 17.09 10.33 33.92
N ASP A 162 16.98 11.47 34.60
CA ASP A 162 15.98 12.49 34.28
C ASP A 162 16.22 13.13 32.92
N ASP A 163 17.46 13.43 32.59
CA ASP A 163 17.84 13.96 31.30
C ASP A 163 17.55 12.97 30.18
N LEU A 164 17.87 11.69 30.38
CA LEU A 164 17.60 10.63 29.43
C LEU A 164 16.10 10.37 29.25
N ILE A 165 15.32 10.40 30.33
CA ILE A 165 13.86 10.26 30.27
C ILE A 165 13.26 11.45 29.53
N ALA A 166 13.70 12.69 29.80
CA ALA A 166 13.23 13.88 29.12
C ALA A 166 13.57 13.85 27.62
N GLN A 167 14.76 13.35 27.26
CA GLN A 167 15.13 13.14 25.87
C GLN A 167 14.21 12.15 25.17
N LYS A 168 13.87 11.01 25.82
CA LYS A 168 12.95 10.01 25.26
C LYS A 168 11.51 10.51 25.19
N ASP A 169 11.07 11.26 26.18
CA ASP A 169 9.78 11.95 26.15
C ASP A 169 9.68 12.91 24.95
N GLY A 170 10.72 13.68 24.65
CA GLY A 170 10.76 14.56 23.48
C GLY A 170 10.79 13.85 22.13
N GLN A 171 11.17 12.56 22.10
CA GLN A 171 11.16 11.73 20.87
C GLN A 171 9.81 11.04 20.62
N LEU A 172 8.97 10.90 21.65
CA LEU A 172 7.62 10.38 21.48
C LEU A 172 6.71 11.46 20.88
N ASP A 173 5.89 11.08 19.89
CA ASP A 173 4.90 11.98 19.35
C ASP A 173 3.73 12.25 20.33
N ALA A 174 3.02 13.35 20.14
CA ALA A 174 1.92 13.77 21.00
C ALA A 174 0.78 12.73 21.02
N ARG A 175 0.60 11.96 19.94
CA ARG A 175 -0.40 10.91 19.86
C ARG A 175 0.03 9.69 20.70
N ALA A 176 1.30 9.30 20.63
CA ALA A 176 1.85 8.20 21.42
C ALA A 176 1.73 8.48 22.92
N HIS A 177 2.07 9.70 23.36
CA HIS A 177 1.85 10.12 24.73
C HIS A 177 0.40 9.96 25.15
N LYS A 178 -0.53 10.54 24.38
CA LYS A 178 -1.97 10.47 24.69
C LYS A 178 -2.50 9.04 24.76
N LEU A 179 -2.05 8.16 23.88
CA LEU A 179 -2.46 6.77 23.86
C LEU A 179 -1.99 6.03 25.13
N LEU A 180 -0.74 6.23 25.52
CA LEU A 180 -0.20 5.62 26.74
C LEU A 180 -0.88 6.15 28.00
N ASP A 181 -1.14 7.46 28.08
CA ASP A 181 -1.83 8.08 29.22
C ASP A 181 -3.28 7.62 29.36
N MET A 182 -3.94 7.34 28.25
CA MET A 182 -5.32 6.84 28.25
C MET A 182 -5.42 5.33 28.54
N TRP A 183 -4.35 4.57 28.33
CA TRP A 183 -4.39 3.11 28.42
C TRP A 183 -4.90 2.55 29.75
N PRO A 184 -4.45 3.01 30.92
CA PRO A 184 -4.94 2.50 32.22
C PRO A 184 -6.46 2.68 32.36
N LYS A 185 -6.98 3.86 31.98
CA LYS A 185 -8.42 4.15 32.02
C LYS A 185 -9.20 3.27 31.04
N THR A 186 -8.60 2.98 29.88
CA THR A 186 -9.20 2.09 28.88
C THR A 186 -9.30 0.66 29.40
N VAL A 187 -8.26 0.15 30.05
CA VAL A 187 -8.26 -1.18 30.68
C VAL A 187 -9.32 -1.26 31.77
N GLU A 188 -9.41 -0.26 32.63
CA GLU A 188 -10.42 -0.18 33.68
C GLU A 188 -11.85 -0.16 33.11
N LEU A 189 -12.09 0.62 32.05
CA LEU A 189 -13.39 0.72 31.39
C LEU A 189 -13.83 -0.63 30.81
N TYR A 190 -12.94 -1.32 30.11
CA TYR A 190 -13.22 -2.62 29.50
C TYR A 190 -13.21 -3.79 30.50
N ALA A 191 -12.75 -3.56 31.72
CA ALA A 191 -12.88 -4.53 32.82
C ALA A 191 -14.30 -4.57 33.40
N GLN A 192 -15.12 -3.56 33.18
CA GLN A 192 -16.51 -3.48 33.64
C GLN A 192 -17.42 -4.40 32.82
N ASP A 193 -18.62 -4.70 33.35
CA ASP A 193 -19.61 -5.51 32.64
C ASP A 193 -20.43 -4.70 31.62
N GLU A 194 -20.50 -3.39 31.80
CA GLU A 194 -21.23 -2.47 30.93
C GLU A 194 -20.37 -1.29 30.50
N TYR A 195 -20.47 -0.93 29.23
CA TYR A 195 -19.91 0.29 28.66
C TYR A 195 -20.98 1.36 28.66
N VAL A 196 -20.77 2.43 29.40
CA VAL A 196 -21.74 3.53 29.56
C VAL A 196 -21.24 4.74 28.78
N VAL A 197 -21.99 5.17 27.79
CA VAL A 197 -21.72 6.40 27.02
C VAL A 197 -22.86 7.39 27.25
N LYS A 198 -22.52 8.58 27.70
CA LYS A 198 -23.46 9.68 27.85
C LYS A 198 -23.45 10.53 26.59
N ILE A 199 -24.55 10.51 25.83
CA ILE A 199 -24.76 11.33 24.64
C ILE A 199 -25.87 12.33 24.96
N ARG A 200 -25.49 13.60 25.12
CA ARG A 200 -26.39 14.67 25.61
C ARG A 200 -27.03 14.28 26.95
N ASP A 201 -28.35 14.13 26.99
CA ASP A 201 -29.10 13.80 28.19
C ASP A 201 -29.48 12.29 28.30
N LYS A 202 -28.98 11.45 27.39
CA LYS A 202 -29.23 10.01 27.39
C LYS A 202 -27.99 9.22 27.70
N GLU A 203 -28.09 8.32 28.67
CA GLU A 203 -27.08 7.28 28.91
C GLU A 203 -27.39 6.05 28.02
N ILE A 204 -26.43 5.66 27.20
CA ILE A 204 -26.48 4.43 26.45
C ILE A 204 -25.60 3.44 27.18
N ARG A 205 -26.20 2.36 27.66
CA ARG A 205 -25.52 1.26 28.35
C ARG A 205 -25.44 0.07 27.41
N THR A 206 -24.23 -0.43 27.17
CA THR A 206 -24.00 -1.57 26.31
C THR A 206 -23.26 -2.65 27.09
N ARG A 207 -23.79 -3.88 27.12
CA ARG A 207 -23.12 -5.01 27.79
C ARG A 207 -21.81 -5.36 27.07
N LEU A 208 -20.75 -5.50 27.87
CA LEU A 208 -19.42 -5.92 27.41
C LEU A 208 -19.21 -7.43 27.48
N THR A 209 -20.22 -8.17 27.98
CA THR A 209 -20.16 -9.63 28.15
C THR A 209 -21.35 -10.29 27.46
N ASN A 210 -21.11 -11.51 26.95
CA ASN A 210 -22.14 -12.45 26.51
C ASN A 210 -22.12 -13.66 27.43
N SER A 211 -23.29 -14.24 27.72
CA SER A 211 -23.37 -15.52 28.47
C SER A 211 -23.33 -16.67 27.46
N SER A 212 -22.43 -17.64 27.69
CA SER A 212 -22.43 -18.91 26.97
C SER A 212 -23.62 -19.78 27.40
N LEU A 213 -23.89 -20.86 26.67
CA LEU A 213 -24.93 -21.84 27.03
C LEU A 213 -24.65 -22.51 28.41
N SER A 214 -23.40 -22.55 28.86
CA SER A 214 -23.00 -23.04 30.17
C SER A 214 -23.08 -21.99 31.28
N GLY A 215 -23.53 -20.78 30.97
CA GLY A 215 -23.60 -19.67 31.93
C GLY A 215 -22.28 -18.93 32.18
N THR A 216 -21.24 -19.23 31.41
CA THR A 216 -19.94 -18.54 31.53
C THR A 216 -20.04 -17.15 30.85
N HIS A 217 -19.58 -16.10 31.53
CA HIS A 217 -19.50 -14.76 30.96
C HIS A 217 -18.27 -14.62 30.09
N ILE A 218 -18.48 -14.39 28.77
CA ILE A 218 -17.44 -14.19 27.78
C ILE A 218 -17.40 -12.70 27.43
N ARG A 219 -16.23 -12.08 27.52
CA ARG A 219 -16.05 -10.67 27.16
C ARG A 219 -16.14 -10.50 25.64
N LYS A 220 -16.91 -9.53 25.19
CA LYS A 220 -17.01 -9.17 23.75
C LYS A 220 -15.68 -8.65 23.20
N VAL A 221 -14.94 -7.92 24.01
CA VAL A 221 -13.58 -7.45 23.69
C VAL A 221 -12.66 -7.79 24.84
N SER A 222 -11.63 -8.56 24.56
CA SER A 222 -10.56 -8.86 25.51
C SER A 222 -9.35 -7.99 25.16
N LEU A 223 -8.93 -7.16 26.11
CA LEU A 223 -7.72 -6.36 25.95
C LEU A 223 -6.49 -7.20 26.29
N PRO A 224 -5.34 -6.93 25.63
CA PRO A 224 -4.09 -7.58 25.99
C PRO A 224 -3.61 -7.14 27.36
N THR A 225 -2.95 -8.05 28.08
CA THR A 225 -2.38 -7.83 29.41
C THR A 225 -0.91 -7.39 29.35
N TYR A 226 -0.58 -6.48 28.43
CA TYR A 226 0.77 -5.99 28.28
C TYR A 226 1.17 -5.06 29.44
N THR A 227 2.38 -5.26 29.94
CA THR A 227 3.03 -4.40 30.94
C THR A 227 4.11 -3.50 30.32
N ASP A 228 4.52 -3.79 29.09
CA ASP A 228 5.53 -3.06 28.34
C ASP A 228 4.85 -1.94 27.54
N ASP A 229 5.25 -0.69 27.78
CA ASP A 229 4.71 0.50 27.09
C ASP A 229 4.86 0.41 25.56
N GLY A 230 5.91 -0.26 25.08
CA GLY A 230 6.13 -0.46 23.65
C GLY A 230 5.12 -1.45 23.05
N GLU A 231 4.78 -2.53 23.74
CA GLU A 231 3.76 -3.48 23.25
C GLU A 231 2.35 -2.87 23.35
N VAL A 232 2.08 -2.11 24.42
CA VAL A 232 0.83 -1.34 24.55
C VAL A 232 0.67 -0.37 23.38
N LEU A 233 1.72 0.41 23.11
CA LEU A 233 1.68 1.38 22.01
C LEU A 233 1.55 0.71 20.64
N ARG A 234 2.25 -0.40 20.43
CA ARG A 234 2.13 -1.20 19.20
C ARG A 234 0.70 -1.69 18.97
N PHE A 235 0.06 -2.22 20.03
CA PHE A 235 -1.34 -2.63 19.99
C PHE A 235 -2.26 -1.44 19.66
N LEU A 236 -2.12 -0.32 20.37
CA LEU A 236 -2.96 0.87 20.18
C LEU A 236 -2.80 1.52 18.80
N MET A 237 -1.62 1.43 18.21
CA MET A 237 -1.36 2.00 16.87
C MET A 237 -1.69 1.05 15.72
N LYS A 238 -1.66 -0.27 15.91
CA LYS A 238 -1.90 -1.25 14.84
C LYS A 238 -3.28 -1.91 14.90
N GLU A 239 -3.79 -2.13 16.08
CA GLU A 239 -5.03 -2.87 16.31
C GLU A 239 -6.09 -2.00 16.95
N ASN A 240 -5.81 -1.48 18.14
CA ASN A 240 -6.68 -0.65 18.96
C ASN A 240 -8.00 -1.32 19.40
N ILE A 241 -8.84 -0.53 20.05
CA ILE A 241 -10.18 -0.91 20.53
C ILE A 241 -11.24 -0.54 19.50
N PRO A 242 -12.44 -1.17 19.52
CA PRO A 242 -13.53 -0.85 18.62
C PRO A 242 -13.87 0.64 18.59
N GLY A 243 -13.99 1.21 17.41
CA GLY A 243 -14.28 2.63 17.20
C GLY A 243 -13.07 3.57 17.28
N SER A 244 -11.87 3.05 17.57
CA SER A 244 -10.62 3.82 17.58
C SER A 244 -9.69 3.36 16.47
N PHE A 245 -9.14 4.33 15.70
CA PHE A 245 -8.22 4.00 14.61
C PHE A 245 -7.02 3.15 15.09
N PRO A 246 -6.65 2.08 14.38
CA PRO A 246 -7.16 1.63 13.08
C PRO A 246 -8.36 0.66 13.13
N PHE A 247 -8.88 0.31 14.31
CA PHE A 247 -10.05 -0.55 14.44
C PHE A 247 -11.34 0.23 14.16
N THR A 248 -11.80 0.22 12.91
CA THR A 248 -12.95 1.01 12.45
C THR A 248 -14.27 0.23 12.47
N ALA A 249 -14.58 -0.43 13.57
CA ALA A 249 -15.88 -1.12 13.74
C ALA A 249 -17.04 -0.13 13.92
N GLY A 250 -17.19 0.79 12.99
CA GLY A 250 -18.20 1.83 13.04
C GLY A 250 -17.83 3.03 13.93
N VAL A 251 -18.63 4.10 13.86
CA VAL A 251 -18.42 5.35 14.59
C VAL A 251 -18.63 5.15 16.10
N PHE A 252 -19.45 4.16 16.48
CA PHE A 252 -19.77 3.83 17.88
C PHE A 252 -19.32 2.40 18.17
N ALA A 253 -18.55 2.23 19.24
CA ALA A 253 -18.24 0.90 19.78
C ALA A 253 -19.57 0.16 20.07
N PHE A 254 -19.64 -1.10 19.67
CA PHE A 254 -20.82 -1.96 19.94
C PHE A 254 -22.17 -1.43 19.41
N LYS A 255 -22.20 -0.82 18.26
CA LYS A 255 -23.43 -0.28 17.65
C LYS A 255 -24.56 -1.33 17.49
N ARG A 256 -24.19 -2.61 17.43
CA ARG A 256 -25.15 -3.72 17.31
C ARG A 256 -25.10 -4.56 18.58
N GLU A 257 -26.19 -4.59 19.32
CA GLU A 257 -26.26 -5.25 20.63
C GLU A 257 -26.07 -6.78 20.57
N ASN A 258 -26.44 -7.40 19.43
CA ASN A 258 -26.45 -8.85 19.25
C ASN A 258 -25.34 -9.37 18.33
N GLU A 259 -24.42 -8.52 17.92
CA GLU A 259 -23.30 -8.91 17.05
C GLU A 259 -21.97 -8.60 17.73
N ASP A 260 -21.01 -9.50 17.55
CA ASP A 260 -19.64 -9.23 17.97
C ASP A 260 -19.05 -8.08 17.15
N PRO A 261 -18.19 -7.25 17.75
CA PRO A 261 -17.50 -6.20 17.03
C PRO A 261 -16.61 -6.83 15.96
N THR A 262 -16.96 -6.61 14.71
CA THR A 262 -16.17 -7.04 13.56
C THR A 262 -15.19 -5.94 13.19
N ARG A 263 -13.97 -6.34 12.84
CA ARG A 263 -13.00 -5.41 12.24
C ARG A 263 -13.45 -5.08 10.83
N MET A 264 -13.74 -3.82 10.60
CA MET A 264 -14.02 -3.29 9.28
C MET A 264 -12.86 -2.36 8.91
N PHE A 265 -12.11 -2.72 7.89
CA PHE A 265 -11.13 -1.85 7.29
C PHE A 265 -11.78 -1.01 6.19
N ALA A 266 -11.28 0.20 5.97
CA ALA A 266 -11.69 1.00 4.82
C ALA A 266 -11.46 0.18 3.54
N GLY A 267 -12.51 -0.06 2.75
CA GLY A 267 -12.48 -0.93 1.56
C GLY A 267 -13.00 -2.35 1.77
N GLU A 268 -13.27 -2.78 3.02
CA GLU A 268 -13.98 -4.03 3.31
C GLU A 268 -15.48 -3.78 3.37
N GLY A 269 -16.04 -3.39 2.30
CA GLY A 269 -17.46 -3.22 2.16
C GLY A 269 -17.95 -3.86 0.89
N ASP A 270 -19.26 -4.02 0.77
CA ASP A 270 -19.90 -4.26 -0.50
C ASP A 270 -19.42 -3.20 -1.51
N ALA A 271 -19.04 -3.62 -2.72
CA ALA A 271 -18.52 -2.74 -3.79
C ALA A 271 -19.44 -1.52 -4.05
N PHE A 272 -20.69 -1.61 -3.67
CA PHE A 272 -21.68 -0.53 -3.74
C PHE A 272 -21.53 0.53 -2.65
N ARG A 273 -20.86 0.20 -1.53
CA ARG A 273 -20.66 1.10 -0.37
C ARG A 273 -19.29 1.74 -0.31
N THR A 274 -18.36 1.26 -1.10
CA THR A 274 -16.97 1.76 -1.16
C THR A 274 -16.73 2.73 -2.31
N ASN A 275 -17.70 2.94 -3.16
CA ASN A 275 -17.73 4.00 -4.19
C ASN A 275 -18.54 5.21 -3.62
#